data_3209b3377a18a55e1136bb8bde52d51b
#
_entry.id   3209b3377a18a55e1136bb8bde52d51b
#
_cell.length_a   1.000
_cell.length_b   1.000
_cell.length_c   1.000
_cell.angle_alpha   90.00
_cell.angle_beta   90.00
_cell.angle_gamma   90.00
#
_symmetry.space_group_name_H-M   'P 1'
#
loop_
_entity.id
_entity.type
_entity.pdbx_description
1 polymer ?
#
loop_
_entity_poly.entity_id
_entity_poly.type
_entity_poly.pdbx_seq_one_letter_code
_entity_poly.pdbx_strand_id
1 'polypeptide(L)'
;MELFSAATASAVTAGVNAKDAMCLALTGRTGKGQDHASAVPELRSAGPAGAAVAADLDRLVRLKTKAQYHHESVSAQDARKAVNWADRLVAAAENVCR
;
A
#
# COMPACT_ATOMS: atom_id res chain seq x y z
N MET A 1 -4.09 -20.48 1.31
CA MET A 1 -5.01 -20.36 2.46
C MET A 1 -5.76 -19.04 2.39
N GLU A 2 -7.07 -19.11 2.46
CA GLU A 2 -7.93 -17.94 2.35
C GLU A 2 -7.68 -16.92 3.46
N LEU A 3 -7.34 -17.38 4.66
CA LEU A 3 -7.06 -16.49 5.78
C LEU A 3 -5.90 -15.54 5.49
N PHE A 4 -4.81 -16.06 4.94
CA PHE A 4 -3.64 -15.22 4.63
C PHE A 4 -3.88 -14.35 3.42
N SER A 5 -4.68 -14.83 2.46
CA SER A 5 -5.08 -14.02 1.30
C SER A 5 -5.96 -12.85 1.73
N ALA A 6 -6.89 -13.09 2.68
CA ALA A 6 -7.75 -12.04 3.21
C ALA A 6 -6.93 -11.00 3.98
N ALA A 7 -5.97 -11.44 4.79
CA ALA A 7 -5.08 -10.52 5.52
C ALA A 7 -4.25 -9.67 4.55
N THR A 8 -3.74 -10.29 3.49
CA THR A 8 -2.97 -9.58 2.47
C THR A 8 -3.84 -8.56 1.74
N ALA A 9 -5.05 -8.94 1.35
CA ALA A 9 -5.97 -8.02 0.68
C ALA A 9 -6.32 -6.82 1.56
N SER A 10 -6.57 -7.06 2.85
CA SER A 10 -6.84 -5.98 3.80
C SER A 10 -5.63 -5.06 3.96
N ALA A 11 -4.43 -5.63 3.99
CA ALA A 11 -3.20 -4.84 4.09
C ALA A 11 -3.02 -3.95 2.85
N VAL A 12 -3.28 -4.48 1.66
CA VAL A 12 -3.21 -3.70 0.42
C VAL A 12 -4.20 -2.55 0.46
N THR A 13 -5.44 -2.81 0.87
CA THR A 13 -6.46 -1.78 0.98
C THR A 13 -6.04 -0.69 1.97
N ALA A 14 -5.52 -1.08 3.14
CA ALA A 14 -5.04 -0.11 4.13
C ALA A 14 -3.88 0.72 3.56
N GLY A 15 -2.97 0.09 2.82
CA GLY A 15 -1.85 0.79 2.20
C GLY A 15 -2.30 1.81 1.16
N VAL A 16 -3.26 1.45 0.32
CA VAL A 16 -3.80 2.36 -0.70
C VAL A 16 -4.55 3.52 -0.04
N ASN A 17 -5.33 3.23 1.01
CA ASN A 17 -6.02 4.29 1.74
C ASN A 17 -5.04 5.24 2.43
N ALA A 18 -3.96 4.73 2.98
CA ALA A 18 -2.91 5.55 3.57
C ALA A 18 -2.24 6.44 2.51
N LYS A 19 -1.97 5.88 1.33
CA LYS A 19 -1.43 6.64 0.20
C LYS A 19 -2.38 7.79 -0.18
N ASP A 20 -3.67 7.51 -0.29
CA ASP A 20 -4.63 8.55 -0.64
C ASP A 20 -4.65 9.67 0.40
N ALA A 21 -4.64 9.31 1.68
CA ALA A 21 -4.61 10.29 2.76
C ALA A 21 -3.34 11.16 2.69
N MET A 22 -2.19 10.55 2.45
CA MET A 22 -0.93 11.28 2.34
C MET A 22 -0.92 12.21 1.14
N CYS A 23 -1.38 11.74 -0.02
CA CYS A 23 -1.43 12.56 -1.22
C CYS A 23 -2.36 13.75 -1.03
N LEU A 24 -3.53 13.54 -0.43
CA LEU A 24 -4.46 14.63 -0.13
C LEU A 24 -3.84 15.64 0.84
N ALA A 25 -3.16 15.17 1.88
CA ALA A 25 -2.55 16.07 2.87
C ALA A 25 -1.38 16.85 2.29
N LEU A 26 -0.58 16.23 1.43
CA LEU A 26 0.66 16.81 0.92
C LEU A 26 0.46 17.63 -0.35
N THR A 27 -0.50 17.26 -1.20
CA THR A 27 -0.69 17.90 -2.51
C THR A 27 -2.10 18.45 -2.73
N GLY A 28 -3.03 18.15 -1.85
CA GLY A 28 -4.43 18.55 -1.99
C GLY A 28 -5.25 17.68 -2.94
N ARG A 29 -4.65 16.63 -3.49
CA ARG A 29 -5.36 15.73 -4.40
C ARG A 29 -4.76 14.34 -4.40
N THR A 30 -5.58 13.37 -4.81
CA THR A 30 -5.14 12.00 -5.00
C THR A 30 -5.84 11.44 -6.23
N GLY A 31 -5.17 10.53 -6.93
CA GLY A 31 -5.77 9.86 -8.08
C GLY A 31 -6.93 8.99 -7.64
N LYS A 32 -8.03 9.07 -8.38
CA LYS A 32 -9.23 8.27 -8.12
C LYS A 32 -9.16 6.91 -8.78
N GLY A 33 -8.01 6.58 -9.34
CA GLY A 33 -7.87 5.42 -10.17
C GLY A 33 -8.02 4.11 -9.41
N GLN A 34 -8.56 3.14 -10.09
CA GLN A 34 -8.47 1.75 -9.71
C GLN A 34 -7.10 1.19 -10.06
N ASP A 35 -6.26 2.02 -10.68
CA ASP A 35 -4.96 1.59 -11.16
C ASP A 35 -3.91 1.71 -10.07
N HIS A 36 -3.63 0.58 -9.45
CA HIS A 36 -2.62 0.50 -8.41
C HIS A 36 -1.21 0.77 -8.95
N ALA A 37 -1.01 0.62 -10.26
CA ALA A 37 0.30 0.87 -10.85
C ALA A 37 0.68 2.35 -10.80
N SER A 38 -0.31 3.26 -10.83
CA SER A 38 -0.04 4.69 -10.75
C SER A 38 0.10 5.19 -9.31
N ALA A 39 -0.31 4.38 -8.32
CA ALA A 39 -0.31 4.79 -6.92
C ALA A 39 1.10 5.01 -6.39
N VAL A 40 2.06 4.17 -6.76
CA VAL A 40 3.43 4.26 -6.28
C VAL A 40 4.13 5.53 -6.78
N PRO A 41 4.12 5.83 -8.11
CA PRO A 41 4.69 7.09 -8.59
C PRO A 41 4.01 8.31 -7.98
N GLU A 42 2.69 8.27 -7.80
CA GLU A 42 1.95 9.38 -7.21
C GLU A 42 2.42 9.64 -5.78
N LEU A 43 2.55 8.59 -4.98
CA LEU A 43 3.03 8.73 -3.60
C LEU A 43 4.47 9.24 -3.56
N ARG A 44 5.32 8.72 -4.44
CA ARG A 44 6.72 9.15 -4.52
C ARG A 44 6.83 10.62 -4.84
N SER A 45 5.96 11.12 -5.70
CA SER A 45 5.95 12.52 -6.14
C SER A 45 5.28 13.46 -5.15
N ALA A 46 4.60 12.95 -4.14
CA ALA A 46 3.85 13.77 -3.18
C ALA A 46 4.76 14.55 -2.22
N GLY A 47 6.02 14.15 -2.10
CA GLY A 47 6.98 14.81 -1.24
C GLY A 47 7.86 13.80 -0.52
N PRO A 48 8.84 14.27 0.29
CA PRO A 48 9.78 13.38 0.98
C PRO A 48 9.12 12.33 1.87
N ALA A 49 8.04 12.70 2.57
CA ALA A 49 7.33 11.76 3.43
C ALA A 49 6.72 10.62 2.62
N GLY A 50 6.12 10.94 1.46
CA GLY A 50 5.58 9.92 0.57
C GLY A 50 6.66 9.08 -0.07
N ALA A 51 7.73 9.70 -0.51
CA ALA A 51 8.86 9.00 -1.13
C ALA A 51 9.47 7.98 -0.16
N ALA A 52 9.52 8.30 1.13
CA ALA A 52 10.12 7.42 2.13
C ALA A 52 9.40 6.07 2.26
N VAL A 53 8.10 6.03 1.98
CA VAL A 53 7.31 4.80 2.11
C VAL A 53 6.77 4.27 0.78
N ALA A 54 7.15 4.89 -0.33
CA ALA A 54 6.67 4.45 -1.66
C ALA A 54 7.11 3.02 -1.97
N ALA A 55 8.28 2.61 -1.51
CA ALA A 55 8.76 1.24 -1.72
C ALA A 55 7.88 0.22 -0.99
N ASP A 56 7.37 0.56 0.18
CA ASP A 56 6.46 -0.33 0.91
C ASP A 56 5.16 -0.52 0.13
N LEU A 57 4.63 0.55 -0.46
CA LEU A 57 3.45 0.44 -1.30
C LEU A 57 3.71 -0.39 -2.55
N ASP A 58 4.88 -0.22 -3.17
CA ASP A 58 5.27 -1.01 -4.33
C ASP A 58 5.29 -2.51 -4.01
N ARG A 59 5.85 -2.87 -2.87
CA ARG A 59 5.88 -4.26 -2.43
C ARG A 59 4.48 -4.83 -2.21
N LEU A 60 3.58 -4.04 -1.62
CA LEU A 60 2.18 -4.46 -1.42
C LEU A 60 1.47 -4.70 -2.75
N VAL A 61 1.63 -3.78 -3.70
CA VAL A 61 1.00 -3.91 -5.02
C VAL A 61 1.53 -5.13 -5.76
N ARG A 62 2.83 -5.36 -5.70
CA ARG A 62 3.44 -6.54 -6.34
C ARG A 62 2.96 -7.85 -5.72
N LEU A 63 2.82 -7.88 -4.40
CA LEU A 63 2.32 -9.06 -3.72
C LEU A 63 0.87 -9.34 -4.08
N LYS A 64 0.04 -8.30 -4.19
CA LYS A 64 -1.34 -8.45 -4.64
C LYS A 64 -1.39 -9.05 -6.05
N THR A 65 -0.58 -8.54 -6.96
CA THR A 65 -0.52 -9.04 -8.33
C THR A 65 -0.10 -10.51 -8.37
N LYS A 66 0.93 -10.88 -7.60
CA LYS A 66 1.38 -12.25 -7.50
C LYS A 66 0.27 -13.17 -7.01
N ALA A 67 -0.41 -12.78 -5.93
CA ALA A 67 -1.48 -13.58 -5.34
C ALA A 67 -2.65 -13.74 -6.32
N GLN A 68 -2.92 -12.72 -7.13
CA GLN A 68 -4.05 -12.71 -8.05
C GLN A 68 -3.81 -13.58 -9.29
N TYR A 69 -2.57 -13.61 -9.80
CA TYR A 69 -2.29 -14.23 -11.09
C TYR A 69 -1.54 -15.57 -11.04
N HIS A 70 -0.99 -15.92 -9.89
CA HIS A 70 -0.17 -17.13 -9.80
C HIS A 70 -0.87 -18.31 -9.13
N HIS A 71 -2.10 -18.14 -8.72
CA HIS A 71 -2.92 -19.20 -8.08
C HIS A 71 -2.24 -19.86 -6.88
N GLU A 72 -1.14 -19.32 -6.44
CA GLU A 72 -0.44 -19.82 -5.27
C GLU A 72 -1.08 -19.28 -4.02
N SER A 73 -1.14 -20.11 -3.00
CA SER A 73 -1.61 -19.65 -1.69
C SER A 73 -0.65 -18.61 -1.12
N VAL A 74 -1.19 -17.53 -0.61
CA VAL A 74 -0.38 -16.55 0.11
C VAL A 74 0.09 -17.20 1.42
N SER A 75 1.40 -17.21 1.63
CA SER A 75 1.98 -17.82 2.83
C SER A 75 1.75 -16.91 4.04
N ALA A 76 1.88 -17.51 5.25
CA ALA A 76 1.84 -16.73 6.48
C ALA A 76 2.92 -15.66 6.51
N GLN A 77 4.10 -15.96 5.94
CA GLN A 77 5.20 -15.01 5.88
C GLN A 77 4.86 -13.83 4.96
N ASP A 78 4.24 -14.10 3.80
CA ASP A 78 3.80 -13.05 2.88
C ASP A 78 2.76 -12.14 3.53
N ALA A 79 1.79 -12.73 4.22
CA ALA A 79 0.76 -11.96 4.92
C ALA A 79 1.37 -11.08 6.01
N ARG A 80 2.34 -11.61 6.76
CA ARG A 80 3.03 -10.85 7.81
C ARG A 80 3.81 -9.67 7.23
N LYS A 81 4.51 -9.89 6.12
CA LYS A 81 5.22 -8.81 5.43
C LYS A 81 4.25 -7.74 4.94
N ALA A 82 3.12 -8.16 4.36
CA ALA A 82 2.12 -7.22 3.87
C ALA A 82 1.59 -6.33 5.00
N VAL A 83 1.28 -6.91 6.15
CA VAL A 83 0.80 -6.16 7.30
C VAL A 83 1.87 -5.17 7.78
N ASN A 84 3.13 -5.58 7.83
CA ASN A 84 4.22 -4.70 8.24
C ASN A 84 4.38 -3.52 7.29
N TRP A 85 4.31 -3.75 5.97
CA TRP A 85 4.39 -2.67 4.99
C TRP A 85 3.21 -1.71 5.12
N ALA A 86 2.00 -2.25 5.32
CA ALA A 86 0.81 -1.45 5.51
C ALA A 86 0.91 -0.60 6.79
N ASP A 87 1.40 -1.18 7.87
CA ASP A 87 1.59 -0.47 9.13
C ASP A 87 2.51 0.73 8.96
N ARG A 88 3.58 0.58 8.19
CA ARG A 88 4.52 1.68 7.93
C ARG A 88 3.85 2.79 7.14
N LEU A 89 3.04 2.43 6.14
CA LEU A 89 2.28 3.40 5.36
C LEU A 89 1.25 4.14 6.23
N VAL A 90 0.52 3.41 7.05
CA VAL A 90 -0.47 4.00 7.94
C VAL A 90 0.20 4.94 8.95
N ALA A 91 1.32 4.53 9.54
CA ALA A 91 2.06 5.37 10.47
C ALA A 91 2.54 6.66 9.80
N ALA A 92 3.03 6.56 8.57
CA ALA A 92 3.46 7.74 7.81
C ALA A 92 2.27 8.67 7.52
N ALA A 93 1.13 8.10 7.16
CA ALA A 93 -0.09 8.88 6.92
C ALA A 93 -0.54 9.61 8.18
N GLU A 94 -0.51 8.94 9.32
CA GLU A 94 -0.87 9.56 10.60
C GLU A 94 0.03 10.75 10.91
N ASN A 95 1.33 10.62 10.67
CA ASN A 95 2.27 11.72 10.91
C ASN A 95 2.03 12.90 9.98
N VAL A 96 1.72 12.65 8.72
CA VAL A 96 1.48 13.69 7.72
C VAL A 96 0.15 14.42 7.99
N CYS A 97 -0.86 13.69 8.45
CA CYS A 97 -2.21 14.23 8.63
C CYS A 97 -2.46 14.86 10.00
N ARG A 98 -1.47 14.94 10.85
CA ARG A 98 -1.60 15.56 12.17
C ARG A 98 -1.86 17.05 12.11
#